data_b3b47d1d92ca1a9ea36f7f96dbe3746e
#
_entry.id   b3b47d1d92ca1a9ea36f7f96dbe3746e
#
_cell.length_a   1.000
_cell.length_b   1.000
_cell.length_c   1.000
_cell.angle_alpha   90.00
_cell.angle_beta   90.00
_cell.angle_gamma   90.00
#
_symmetry.space_group_name_H-M   'P 1'
#
loop_
_entity.id
_entity.type
_entity.pdbx_description
1 polymer ?
#
loop_
_entity_poly.entity_id
_entity_poly.type
_entity_poly.pdbx_seq_one_letter_code
_entity_poly.pdbx_strand_id
1 'polypeptide(L)'
;MGIRSAVELLNRSHGLSLSDQYWVKPESSDLEWDTVNFFTNPFDEELGRTLLTARSSSHRFSLNAPDASTGGDLPKRWTIAGDGTRILIKAGRTGQEPVNELIASDLCSRLGIPAVRYNLGEYDNRPVSTCPEMLTDTEELVSAWQILESVKRDNRLSARDQWIRAAQLFGCEGAAVVHATDDWLLVDYLMRNIDRHYNNFDLIRDVETLRVRPAPLFDTGASLWCGELAIDNRDYKAKPFYATYKTPTARRQLRLISDWTRYDLGKLDGWEEQVGHRLSVTGLVPETRITAIATMLSARIREVRSLAESAGDDSNHKTVVMGAETGIGTGMLPWPSPMEQVEMGNLHWQSTTSGPTSF
;
A
#
# COMPACT_ATOMS: atom_id res chain seq x y z
N MET A 1 20.34 -4.97 -19.27
CA MET A 1 21.13 -5.04 -18.01
C MET A 1 21.85 -6.38 -18.01
N GLY A 2 23.16 -6.46 -17.89
CA GLY A 2 23.88 -7.75 -17.91
C GLY A 2 23.86 -8.50 -16.56
N ILE A 3 22.76 -8.41 -15.80
CA ILE A 3 22.59 -9.08 -14.51
C ILE A 3 22.14 -10.52 -14.78
N ARG A 4 22.90 -11.49 -14.24
CA ARG A 4 22.69 -12.92 -14.50
C ARG A 4 22.04 -13.66 -13.33
N SER A 5 21.96 -13.05 -12.14
CA SER A 5 21.37 -13.65 -10.94
C SER A 5 20.93 -12.61 -9.92
N ALA A 6 20.03 -13.01 -9.01
CA ALA A 6 19.63 -12.18 -7.87
C ALA A 6 20.83 -11.84 -6.96
N VAL A 7 21.77 -12.75 -6.80
CA VAL A 7 23.01 -12.52 -6.02
C VAL A 7 23.87 -11.44 -6.65
N GLU A 8 24.00 -11.43 -8.00
CA GLU A 8 24.74 -10.37 -8.70
C GLU A 8 24.04 -9.02 -8.54
N LEU A 9 22.72 -8.97 -8.62
CA LEU A 9 21.95 -7.74 -8.35
C LEU A 9 22.22 -7.24 -6.94
N LEU A 10 22.06 -8.13 -5.94
CA LEU A 10 22.26 -7.80 -4.53
C LEU A 10 23.69 -7.28 -4.25
N ASN A 11 24.71 -7.94 -4.79
CA ASN A 11 26.11 -7.53 -4.63
C ASN A 11 26.40 -6.16 -5.28
N ARG A 12 25.67 -5.79 -6.32
CA ARG A 12 25.89 -4.52 -7.05
C ARG A 12 25.06 -3.37 -6.52
N SER A 13 23.87 -3.63 -6.00
CA SER A 13 22.97 -2.63 -5.38
C SER A 13 23.14 -2.55 -3.86
N HIS A 14 23.92 -3.45 -3.26
CA HIS A 14 24.02 -3.63 -1.81
C HIS A 14 22.69 -3.89 -1.09
N GLY A 15 21.62 -4.19 -1.82
CA GLY A 15 20.26 -4.32 -1.28
C GLY A 15 19.64 -3.01 -0.81
N LEU A 16 20.30 -1.88 -1.06
CA LEU A 16 19.81 -0.57 -0.60
C LEU A 16 18.45 -0.22 -1.19
N SER A 17 17.58 0.34 -0.35
CA SER A 17 16.23 0.78 -0.72
C SER A 17 15.86 2.09 -0.01
N LEU A 18 14.68 2.64 -0.32
CA LEU A 18 14.00 3.68 0.44
C LEU A 18 12.80 3.12 1.21
N SER A 19 12.67 1.80 1.32
CA SER A 19 11.59 1.13 2.03
C SER A 19 12.03 0.46 3.33
N ASP A 20 13.32 0.26 3.51
CA ASP A 20 13.86 -0.41 4.70
C ASP A 20 15.33 -0.02 4.97
N GLN A 21 15.86 -0.49 6.10
CA GLN A 21 17.21 -0.20 6.57
C GLN A 21 18.18 -1.38 6.35
N TYR A 22 17.77 -2.40 5.57
CA TYR A 22 18.62 -3.58 5.33
C TYR A 22 19.55 -3.36 4.16
N TRP A 23 20.79 -3.80 4.32
CA TRP A 23 21.78 -3.77 3.26
C TRP A 23 22.82 -4.86 3.44
N VAL A 24 23.61 -5.09 2.39
CA VAL A 24 24.70 -6.08 2.43
C VAL A 24 25.98 -5.48 1.86
N LYS A 25 27.11 -5.82 2.47
CA LYS A 25 28.44 -5.51 1.94
C LYS A 25 29.35 -6.75 2.00
N PRO A 26 30.36 -6.86 1.12
CA PRO A 26 31.43 -7.83 1.30
C PRO A 26 32.13 -7.59 2.64
N GLU A 27 32.54 -8.66 3.33
CA GLU A 27 33.23 -8.58 4.62
C GLU A 27 34.49 -7.71 4.56
N SER A 28 35.19 -7.73 3.40
CA SER A 28 36.40 -6.94 3.15
C SER A 28 36.12 -5.48 2.76
N SER A 29 34.86 -5.04 2.76
CA SER A 29 34.50 -3.67 2.34
C SER A 29 34.46 -2.72 3.53
N ASP A 30 35.05 -1.52 3.36
CA ASP A 30 35.03 -0.43 4.34
C ASP A 30 33.78 0.45 4.23
N LEU A 31 32.78 0.07 3.43
CA LEU A 31 31.53 0.81 3.30
C LEU A 31 30.79 0.85 4.64
N GLU A 32 30.22 2.02 4.96
CA GLU A 32 29.41 2.23 6.13
C GLU A 32 28.00 2.73 5.74
N TRP A 33 26.97 2.37 6.50
CA TRP A 33 25.58 2.74 6.26
C TRP A 33 25.41 4.24 6.00
N ASP A 34 26.00 5.07 6.86
CA ASP A 34 25.87 6.52 6.78
C ASP A 34 26.39 7.12 5.46
N THR A 35 27.26 6.39 4.76
CA THR A 35 27.87 6.84 3.50
C THR A 35 27.15 6.32 2.25
N VAL A 36 26.27 5.33 2.38
CA VAL A 36 25.67 4.65 1.22
C VAL A 36 24.15 4.64 1.18
N ASN A 37 23.46 4.81 2.33
CA ASN A 37 22.01 4.79 2.39
C ASN A 37 21.37 5.86 1.48
N PHE A 38 20.19 5.60 0.95
CA PHE A 38 19.47 6.53 0.07
C PHE A 38 18.65 7.59 0.80
N PHE A 39 18.48 7.48 2.11
CA PHE A 39 17.71 8.45 2.90
C PHE A 39 18.46 9.78 3.03
N THR A 40 19.76 9.73 3.23
CA THR A 40 20.60 10.92 3.47
C THR A 40 21.59 11.20 2.34
N ASN A 41 21.96 10.21 1.54
CA ASN A 41 22.94 10.34 0.47
C ASN A 41 22.29 10.49 -0.91
N PRO A 42 22.99 11.11 -1.89
CA PRO A 42 22.57 11.14 -3.27
C PRO A 42 22.61 9.74 -3.90
N PHE A 43 21.78 9.51 -4.93
CA PHE A 43 21.73 8.29 -5.70
C PHE A 43 21.67 8.58 -7.21
N ASP A 44 21.91 7.53 -8.02
CA ASP A 44 21.84 7.64 -9.47
C ASP A 44 20.39 7.63 -9.93
N GLU A 45 19.97 8.65 -10.67
CA GLU A 45 18.60 8.80 -11.18
C GLU A 45 18.39 8.24 -12.61
N GLU A 46 19.45 7.83 -13.30
CA GLU A 46 19.37 7.43 -14.72
C GLU A 46 18.62 6.10 -14.87
N LEU A 47 18.81 5.17 -13.95
CA LEU A 47 18.05 3.92 -13.94
C LEU A 47 16.54 4.21 -13.84
N GLY A 48 16.13 5.05 -12.91
CA GLY A 48 14.73 5.43 -12.71
C GLY A 48 14.15 6.14 -13.94
N ARG A 49 14.90 7.05 -14.57
CA ARG A 49 14.47 7.69 -15.83
C ARG A 49 14.20 6.67 -16.93
N THR A 50 15.09 5.69 -17.08
CA THR A 50 14.95 4.62 -18.06
C THR A 50 13.71 3.75 -17.77
N LEU A 51 13.48 3.40 -16.52
CA LEU A 51 12.33 2.58 -16.11
C LEU A 51 11.00 3.34 -16.29
N LEU A 52 10.96 4.63 -15.96
CA LEU A 52 9.75 5.44 -16.09
C LEU A 52 9.33 5.63 -17.56
N THR A 53 10.28 5.84 -18.48
CA THR A 53 9.98 6.13 -19.89
C THR A 53 9.93 4.90 -20.77
N ALA A 54 10.38 3.74 -20.28
CA ALA A 54 10.59 2.52 -21.06
C ALA A 54 11.49 2.74 -22.30
N ARG A 55 12.31 3.79 -22.31
CA ARG A 55 13.29 4.08 -23.37
C ARG A 55 14.59 3.34 -23.08
N SER A 56 15.14 2.66 -24.07
CA SER A 56 16.47 2.07 -23.95
C SER A 56 17.51 3.18 -23.84
N SER A 57 18.29 3.19 -22.76
CA SER A 57 19.48 4.03 -22.65
C SER A 57 20.69 3.28 -23.20
N SER A 58 21.53 3.98 -23.97
CA SER A 58 22.84 3.48 -24.41
C SER A 58 23.89 3.56 -23.28
N HIS A 59 23.56 4.15 -22.16
CA HIS A 59 24.45 4.33 -21.02
C HIS A 59 24.43 3.14 -20.07
N ARG A 60 25.59 2.88 -19.44
CA ARG A 60 25.65 1.97 -18.28
C ARG A 60 25.12 2.72 -17.07
N PHE A 61 23.96 2.35 -16.56
CA PHE A 61 23.45 2.92 -15.31
C PHE A 61 24.11 2.23 -14.11
N SER A 62 24.26 2.98 -13.06
CA SER A 62 24.59 2.46 -11.74
C SER A 62 23.37 1.73 -11.17
N LEU A 63 23.60 0.65 -10.42
CA LEU A 63 22.59 0.03 -9.57
C LEU A 63 22.56 0.65 -8.16
N ASN A 64 23.39 1.68 -7.94
CA ASN A 64 23.30 2.53 -6.74
C ASN A 64 22.16 3.52 -6.91
N ALA A 65 20.94 2.99 -6.98
CA ALA A 65 19.70 3.71 -7.20
C ALA A 65 18.57 2.98 -6.48
N PRO A 66 17.68 3.66 -5.73
CA PRO A 66 16.54 3.04 -5.06
C PRO A 66 15.60 2.33 -6.03
N ASP A 67 15.58 2.75 -7.28
CA ASP A 67 14.81 2.14 -8.36
C ASP A 67 15.20 0.69 -8.66
N ALA A 68 16.38 0.25 -8.24
CA ALA A 68 16.83 -1.14 -8.38
C ALA A 68 16.06 -2.11 -7.48
N SER A 69 15.52 -1.63 -6.36
CA SER A 69 14.76 -2.40 -5.37
C SER A 69 13.29 -2.03 -5.28
N THR A 70 12.84 -0.97 -5.99
CA THR A 70 11.46 -0.49 -5.93
C THR A 70 10.49 -1.50 -6.58
N GLY A 71 9.60 -2.07 -5.78
CA GLY A 71 8.61 -3.05 -6.21
C GLY A 71 7.40 -2.46 -6.94
N GLY A 72 6.52 -3.32 -7.47
CA GLY A 72 5.25 -2.99 -8.11
C GLY A 72 5.32 -2.85 -9.63
N ASP A 73 4.15 -2.97 -10.29
CA ASP A 73 4.03 -3.16 -11.74
C ASP A 73 4.00 -1.88 -12.56
N LEU A 74 3.67 -0.74 -11.98
CA LEU A 74 3.61 0.53 -12.70
C LEU A 74 4.99 1.17 -12.81
N PRO A 75 5.29 1.84 -13.95
CA PRO A 75 6.52 2.59 -14.10
C PRO A 75 6.64 3.66 -13.03
N LYS A 76 7.78 3.68 -12.34
CA LYS A 76 8.06 4.63 -11.27
C LYS A 76 9.54 4.92 -11.18
N ARG A 77 9.87 6.03 -10.52
CA ARG A 77 11.25 6.41 -10.21
C ARG A 77 11.32 7.28 -8.98
N TRP A 78 12.47 7.24 -8.35
CA TRP A 78 12.85 8.19 -7.32
C TRP A 78 13.64 9.35 -7.90
N THR A 79 13.54 10.51 -7.28
CA THR A 79 14.33 11.71 -7.57
C THR A 79 14.54 12.50 -6.28
N ILE A 80 15.54 13.38 -6.28
CA ILE A 80 15.81 14.29 -5.16
C ILE A 80 15.43 15.70 -5.61
N ALA A 81 14.51 16.32 -4.89
CA ALA A 81 14.12 17.72 -5.11
C ALA A 81 15.26 18.69 -4.69
N GLY A 82 15.14 19.96 -5.09
CA GLY A 82 16.17 20.96 -4.79
C GLY A 82 16.37 21.26 -3.30
N ASP A 83 15.39 20.93 -2.47
CA ASP A 83 15.46 21.03 -1.00
C ASP A 83 15.95 19.74 -0.32
N GLY A 84 16.31 18.73 -1.10
CA GLY A 84 16.77 17.44 -0.61
C GLY A 84 15.66 16.41 -0.38
N THR A 85 14.39 16.75 -0.56
CA THR A 85 13.27 15.82 -0.39
C THR A 85 13.32 14.71 -1.43
N ARG A 86 13.19 13.45 -1.00
CA ARG A 86 13.04 12.28 -1.87
C ARG A 86 11.61 12.24 -2.38
N ILE A 87 11.45 12.21 -3.68
CA ILE A 87 10.15 12.23 -4.37
C ILE A 87 10.01 10.97 -5.20
N LEU A 88 8.95 10.21 -4.94
CA LEU A 88 8.52 9.12 -5.82
C LEU A 88 7.63 9.68 -6.93
N ILE A 89 7.99 9.40 -8.17
CA ILE A 89 7.21 9.72 -9.38
C ILE A 89 6.64 8.42 -9.92
N LYS A 90 5.32 8.34 -10.05
CA LYS A 90 4.60 7.16 -10.57
C LYS A 90 3.86 7.52 -11.84
N ALA A 91 4.06 6.77 -12.92
CA ALA A 91 3.26 6.85 -14.13
C ALA A 91 2.18 5.76 -14.14
N GLY A 92 1.21 5.91 -15.04
CA GLY A 92 0.17 4.92 -15.27
C GLY A 92 0.29 4.26 -16.64
N ARG A 93 -0.48 3.19 -16.86
CA ARG A 93 -0.65 2.55 -18.18
C ARG A 93 -1.67 3.28 -19.03
N THR A 94 -2.75 3.76 -18.41
CA THR A 94 -3.86 4.47 -19.07
C THR A 94 -3.75 5.99 -18.93
N GLY A 95 -2.95 6.47 -17.98
CA GLY A 95 -2.86 7.87 -17.58
C GLY A 95 -3.94 8.29 -16.57
N GLN A 96 -4.90 7.41 -16.25
CA GLN A 96 -5.89 7.67 -15.21
C GLN A 96 -5.32 7.33 -13.81
N GLU A 97 -4.40 6.37 -13.70
CA GLU A 97 -3.84 5.91 -12.43
C GLU A 97 -3.23 7.04 -11.58
N PRO A 98 -2.42 7.97 -12.15
CA PRO A 98 -1.92 9.10 -11.39
C PRO A 98 -3.02 10.03 -10.86
N VAL A 99 -4.09 10.20 -11.62
CA VAL A 99 -5.25 11.00 -11.20
C VAL A 99 -6.01 10.31 -10.07
N ASN A 100 -6.13 8.99 -10.12
CA ASN A 100 -6.76 8.19 -9.07
C ASN A 100 -6.01 8.31 -7.73
N GLU A 101 -4.67 8.32 -7.75
CA GLU A 101 -3.86 8.55 -6.55
C GLU A 101 -4.16 9.91 -5.90
N LEU A 102 -4.24 10.97 -6.73
CA LEU A 102 -4.62 12.31 -6.25
C LEU A 102 -6.05 12.33 -5.68
N ILE A 103 -7.02 11.73 -6.38
CA ILE A 103 -8.42 11.67 -5.95
C ILE A 103 -8.55 10.94 -4.60
N ALA A 104 -7.85 9.82 -4.42
CA ALA A 104 -7.84 9.09 -3.16
C ALA A 104 -7.21 9.89 -2.03
N SER A 105 -6.13 10.61 -2.31
CA SER A 105 -5.50 11.53 -1.35
C SER A 105 -6.45 12.67 -0.93
N ASP A 106 -7.20 13.24 -1.89
CA ASP A 106 -8.21 14.26 -1.62
C ASP A 106 -9.37 13.68 -0.76
N LEU A 107 -9.85 12.47 -1.08
CA LEU A 107 -10.88 11.78 -0.31
C LEU A 107 -10.44 11.55 1.14
N CYS A 108 -9.25 11.00 1.32
CA CYS A 108 -8.68 10.76 2.64
C CYS A 108 -8.55 12.04 3.44
N SER A 109 -8.12 13.15 2.79
CA SER A 109 -8.07 14.48 3.40
C SER A 109 -9.43 14.94 3.89
N ARG A 110 -10.48 14.76 3.09
CA ARG A 110 -11.86 15.12 3.46
C ARG A 110 -12.33 14.36 4.69
N LEU A 111 -12.04 13.06 4.74
CA LEU A 111 -12.49 12.18 5.83
C LEU A 111 -11.57 12.20 7.05
N GLY A 112 -10.41 12.86 6.99
CA GLY A 112 -9.42 12.85 8.06
C GLY A 112 -8.66 11.51 8.19
N ILE A 113 -8.58 10.75 7.10
CA ILE A 113 -7.89 9.46 7.05
C ILE A 113 -6.40 9.69 6.73
N PRO A 114 -5.47 9.08 7.47
CA PRO A 114 -4.04 9.13 7.15
C PRO A 114 -3.75 8.50 5.79
N ALA A 115 -3.20 9.29 4.87
CA ALA A 115 -2.85 8.84 3.52
C ALA A 115 -1.63 9.59 2.98
N VAL A 116 -0.92 8.96 2.07
CA VAL A 116 0.15 9.60 1.31
C VAL A 116 -0.44 10.74 0.48
N ARG A 117 0.22 11.89 0.50
CA ARG A 117 -0.21 13.08 -0.25
C ARG A 117 0.37 13.05 -1.65
N TYR A 118 -0.51 12.92 -2.62
CA TYR A 118 -0.12 12.92 -4.02
C TYR A 118 -0.39 14.26 -4.69
N ASN A 119 0.52 14.65 -5.59
CA ASN A 119 0.33 15.74 -6.52
C ASN A 119 0.29 15.18 -7.94
N LEU A 120 -0.48 15.82 -8.81
CA LEU A 120 -0.49 15.52 -10.23
C LEU A 120 0.57 16.37 -10.93
N GLY A 121 1.39 15.74 -11.76
CA GLY A 121 2.40 16.36 -12.59
C GLY A 121 2.39 15.78 -14.00
N GLU A 122 3.37 16.20 -14.78
CA GLU A 122 3.60 15.72 -16.14
C GLU A 122 5.07 15.32 -16.32
N TYR A 123 5.29 14.19 -16.96
CA TYR A 123 6.62 13.73 -17.34
C TYR A 123 6.58 13.13 -18.76
N ASP A 124 7.40 13.65 -19.67
CA ASP A 124 7.44 13.21 -21.08
C ASP A 124 6.04 13.23 -21.74
N ASN A 125 5.29 14.32 -21.54
CA ASN A 125 3.91 14.54 -22.01
C ASN A 125 2.89 13.47 -21.50
N ARG A 126 3.16 12.89 -20.34
CA ARG A 126 2.25 11.92 -19.70
C ARG A 126 1.95 12.35 -18.26
N PRO A 127 0.73 12.19 -17.79
CA PRO A 127 0.43 12.47 -16.40
C PRO A 127 1.19 11.51 -15.49
N VAL A 128 1.71 12.05 -14.40
CA VAL A 128 2.36 11.30 -13.32
C VAL A 128 1.82 11.76 -11.98
N SER A 129 1.78 10.89 -11.00
CA SER A 129 1.61 11.28 -9.61
C SER A 129 2.97 11.38 -8.93
N THR A 130 3.08 12.33 -8.02
CA THR A 130 4.30 12.53 -7.22
C THR A 130 3.96 12.57 -5.75
N CYS A 131 4.76 11.94 -4.92
CA CYS A 131 4.64 12.04 -3.47
C CYS A 131 6.03 12.09 -2.82
N PRO A 132 6.18 12.79 -1.69
CA PRO A 132 7.41 12.70 -0.91
C PRO A 132 7.55 11.30 -0.30
N GLU A 133 8.80 10.95 0.04
CA GLU A 133 9.07 9.78 0.88
C GLU A 133 8.28 9.89 2.19
N MET A 134 7.65 8.79 2.59
CA MET A 134 6.82 8.75 3.81
C MET A 134 7.56 8.21 5.03
N LEU A 135 8.76 7.69 4.83
CA LEU A 135 9.61 7.13 5.89
C LEU A 135 10.70 8.12 6.27
N THR A 136 11.09 8.08 7.53
CA THR A 136 12.33 8.70 8.01
C THR A 136 13.52 7.76 7.82
N ASP A 137 14.71 8.25 8.09
CA ASP A 137 15.96 7.48 8.04
C ASP A 137 16.10 6.43 9.15
N THR A 138 15.16 6.39 10.10
CA THR A 138 15.05 5.35 11.15
C THR A 138 13.82 4.46 10.98
N GLU A 139 13.04 4.63 9.92
CA GLU A 139 11.81 3.88 9.71
C GLU A 139 11.94 2.88 8.55
N GLU A 140 11.18 1.80 8.64
CA GLU A 140 11.04 0.82 7.59
C GLU A 140 9.59 0.44 7.36
N LEU A 141 9.28 0.05 6.12
CA LEU A 141 7.98 -0.40 5.69
C LEU A 141 7.94 -1.93 5.71
N VAL A 142 6.99 -2.51 6.44
CA VAL A 142 6.82 -3.96 6.52
C VAL A 142 5.44 -4.32 6.00
N SER A 143 5.40 -5.05 4.90
CA SER A 143 4.14 -5.37 4.23
C SER A 143 3.27 -6.32 5.07
N ALA A 144 1.95 -6.20 4.92
CA ALA A 144 1.02 -7.13 5.55
C ALA A 144 1.31 -8.58 5.15
N TRP A 145 1.83 -8.81 3.93
CA TRP A 145 2.25 -10.15 3.49
C TRP A 145 3.38 -10.69 4.37
N GLN A 146 4.46 -9.93 4.57
CA GLN A 146 5.59 -10.34 5.40
C GLN A 146 5.16 -10.61 6.85
N ILE A 147 4.32 -9.74 7.41
CA ILE A 147 3.79 -9.88 8.77
C ILE A 147 2.94 -11.15 8.91
N LEU A 148 2.05 -11.41 7.96
CA LEU A 148 1.21 -12.60 7.97
C LEU A 148 1.99 -13.91 7.80
N GLU A 149 3.05 -13.92 6.98
CA GLU A 149 3.93 -15.07 6.80
C GLU A 149 4.79 -15.35 8.05
N SER A 150 5.08 -14.32 8.85
CA SER A 150 5.86 -14.48 10.09
C SER A 150 5.05 -15.08 11.25
N VAL A 151 3.72 -15.15 11.14
CA VAL A 151 2.83 -15.57 12.21
C VAL A 151 2.10 -16.87 11.86
N LYS A 152 2.08 -17.83 12.77
CA LYS A 152 1.30 -19.07 12.57
C LYS A 152 -0.18 -18.74 12.36
N ARG A 153 -0.72 -19.18 11.23
CA ARG A 153 -2.14 -19.02 10.89
C ARG A 153 -3.04 -19.74 11.89
N ASP A 154 -4.09 -19.06 12.34
CA ASP A 154 -5.19 -19.64 13.12
C ASP A 154 -6.41 -19.79 12.21
N ASN A 155 -6.73 -21.02 11.83
CA ASN A 155 -7.85 -21.32 10.92
C ASN A 155 -9.25 -21.03 11.50
N ARG A 156 -9.34 -20.65 12.79
CA ARG A 156 -10.60 -20.25 13.44
C ARG A 156 -10.91 -18.77 13.19
N LEU A 157 -9.91 -17.99 12.79
CA LEU A 157 -10.03 -16.55 12.57
C LEU A 157 -10.41 -16.25 11.12
N SER A 158 -11.17 -15.17 10.93
CA SER A 158 -11.35 -14.57 9.60
C SER A 158 -10.02 -14.01 9.06
N ALA A 159 -9.95 -13.74 7.77
CA ALA A 159 -8.74 -13.12 7.19
C ALA A 159 -8.45 -11.74 7.81
N ARG A 160 -9.50 -10.95 8.13
CA ARG A 160 -9.36 -9.67 8.82
C ARG A 160 -8.82 -9.84 10.24
N ASP A 161 -9.40 -10.76 11.00
CA ASP A 161 -8.99 -10.98 12.39
C ASP A 161 -7.58 -11.59 12.45
N GLN A 162 -7.23 -12.45 11.50
CA GLN A 162 -5.87 -12.96 11.34
C GLN A 162 -4.86 -11.82 11.10
N TRP A 163 -5.21 -10.85 10.24
CA TRP A 163 -4.40 -9.66 10.00
C TRP A 163 -4.24 -8.82 11.28
N ILE A 164 -5.35 -8.46 11.94
CA ILE A 164 -5.32 -7.67 13.17
C ILE A 164 -4.45 -8.35 14.23
N ARG A 165 -4.64 -9.66 14.44
CA ARG A 165 -3.83 -10.45 15.37
C ARG A 165 -2.35 -10.45 14.99
N ALA A 166 -2.03 -10.64 13.72
CA ALA A 166 -0.65 -10.65 13.26
C ALA A 166 0.03 -9.28 13.46
N ALA A 167 -0.66 -8.18 13.15
CA ALA A 167 -0.19 -6.83 13.37
C ALA A 167 0.04 -6.51 14.86
N GLN A 168 -0.84 -6.99 15.74
CA GLN A 168 -0.66 -6.85 17.19
C GLN A 168 0.54 -7.64 17.71
N LEU A 169 0.75 -8.87 17.21
CA LEU A 169 1.92 -9.67 17.54
C LEU A 169 3.21 -9.05 17.02
N PHE A 170 3.14 -8.30 15.92
CA PHE A 170 4.26 -7.54 15.37
C PHE A 170 4.56 -6.25 16.17
N GLY A 171 3.69 -5.86 17.11
CA GLY A 171 3.88 -4.71 18.00
C GLY A 171 2.99 -3.50 17.72
N CYS A 172 2.07 -3.60 16.73
CA CYS A 172 1.13 -2.51 16.46
C CYS A 172 0.04 -2.44 17.54
N GLU A 173 -0.34 -1.23 17.93
CA GLU A 173 -1.43 -1.01 18.87
C GLU A 173 -2.76 -1.48 18.25
N GLY A 174 -3.59 -2.21 19.04
CA GLY A 174 -4.78 -2.88 18.54
C GLY A 174 -5.83 -1.95 17.95
N ALA A 175 -6.13 -0.83 18.62
CA ALA A 175 -7.07 0.15 18.09
C ALA A 175 -6.54 0.80 16.81
N ALA A 176 -5.25 1.09 16.74
CA ALA A 176 -4.63 1.70 15.55
C ALA A 176 -4.76 0.81 14.32
N VAL A 177 -4.47 -0.50 14.43
CA VAL A 177 -4.59 -1.43 13.29
C VAL A 177 -6.05 -1.65 12.88
N VAL A 178 -6.98 -1.69 13.83
CA VAL A 178 -8.42 -1.80 13.55
C VAL A 178 -8.89 -0.57 12.78
N HIS A 179 -8.57 0.63 13.27
CA HIS A 179 -8.94 1.89 12.64
C HIS A 179 -8.37 2.02 11.22
N ALA A 180 -7.09 1.71 11.03
CA ALA A 180 -6.48 1.75 9.71
C ALA A 180 -7.14 0.74 8.74
N THR A 181 -7.49 -0.45 9.24
CA THR A 181 -8.20 -1.46 8.45
C THR A 181 -9.58 -0.98 8.01
N ASP A 182 -10.33 -0.34 8.90
CA ASP A 182 -11.64 0.24 8.60
C ASP A 182 -11.51 1.39 7.58
N ASP A 183 -10.49 2.23 7.72
CA ASP A 183 -10.17 3.32 6.79
C ASP A 183 -9.89 2.79 5.37
N TRP A 184 -9.07 1.74 5.25
CA TRP A 184 -8.78 1.11 3.95
C TRP A 184 -10.04 0.53 3.31
N LEU A 185 -10.89 -0.16 4.07
CA LEU A 185 -12.15 -0.73 3.58
C LEU A 185 -13.09 0.34 3.06
N LEU A 186 -13.22 1.46 3.76
CA LEU A 186 -14.07 2.58 3.34
C LEU A 186 -13.56 3.22 2.05
N VAL A 187 -12.28 3.59 2.02
CA VAL A 187 -11.67 4.26 0.86
C VAL A 187 -11.66 3.34 -0.35
N ASP A 188 -11.26 2.08 -0.20
CA ASP A 188 -11.22 1.11 -1.30
C ASP A 188 -12.62 0.85 -1.86
N TYR A 189 -13.65 0.84 -1.00
CA TYR A 189 -15.02 0.77 -1.48
C TYR A 189 -15.41 2.03 -2.25
N LEU A 190 -15.28 3.22 -1.70
CA LEU A 190 -15.65 4.48 -2.37
C LEU A 190 -14.89 4.65 -3.69
N MET A 191 -13.59 4.45 -3.68
CA MET A 191 -12.72 4.53 -4.87
C MET A 191 -12.92 3.38 -5.86
N ARG A 192 -13.60 2.31 -5.48
CA ARG A 192 -13.60 1.06 -6.25
C ARG A 192 -12.19 0.57 -6.54
N ASN A 193 -11.34 0.57 -5.55
CA ASN A 193 -10.00 0.01 -5.68
C ASN A 193 -10.08 -1.52 -5.81
N ILE A 194 -9.44 -2.08 -6.82
CA ILE A 194 -9.45 -3.51 -7.10
C ILE A 194 -8.14 -4.21 -6.74
N ASP A 195 -7.14 -3.46 -6.27
CA ASP A 195 -5.79 -3.97 -6.08
C ASP A 195 -5.23 -3.82 -4.66
N ARG A 196 -6.08 -3.74 -3.63
CA ARG A 196 -5.64 -3.77 -2.24
C ARG A 196 -5.21 -5.18 -1.82
N HIS A 197 -4.05 -5.64 -2.26
CA HIS A 197 -3.45 -6.91 -1.82
C HIS A 197 -2.50 -6.70 -0.63
N TYR A 198 -2.00 -7.78 -0.04
CA TYR A 198 -1.18 -7.76 1.18
C TYR A 198 0.19 -7.06 1.04
N ASN A 199 0.58 -6.58 -0.13
CA ASN A 199 1.75 -5.73 -0.36
C ASN A 199 1.36 -4.27 -0.69
N ASN A 200 0.08 -3.88 -0.54
CA ASN A 200 -0.41 -2.53 -0.78
C ASN A 200 -1.01 -1.91 0.49
N PHE A 201 -0.76 -2.51 1.64
CA PHE A 201 -0.95 -1.92 2.96
C PHE A 201 0.04 -2.53 3.93
N ASP A 202 0.63 -1.69 4.76
CA ASP A 202 1.84 -2.01 5.48
C ASP A 202 1.77 -1.45 6.90
N LEU A 203 2.72 -1.89 7.74
CA LEU A 203 3.07 -1.21 8.98
C LEU A 203 4.41 -0.51 8.80
N ILE A 204 4.60 0.60 9.50
CA ILE A 204 5.88 1.27 9.63
C ILE A 204 6.44 0.92 10.99
N ARG A 205 7.69 0.47 11.01
CA ARG A 205 8.45 0.20 12.23
C ARG A 205 9.63 1.17 12.30
N ASP A 206 9.79 1.83 13.43
CA ASP A 206 11.01 2.54 13.77
C ASP A 206 12.06 1.53 14.26
N VAL A 207 13.21 1.47 13.60
CA VAL A 207 14.22 0.42 13.84
C VAL A 207 15.01 0.63 15.13
N GLU A 208 15.01 1.84 15.68
CA GLU A 208 15.71 2.15 16.95
C GLU A 208 14.82 1.90 18.15
N THR A 209 13.55 2.34 18.08
CA THR A 209 12.61 2.27 19.20
C THR A 209 11.71 1.05 19.15
N LEU A 210 11.67 0.35 18.03
CA LEU A 210 10.78 -0.76 17.69
C LEU A 210 9.28 -0.40 17.79
N ARG A 211 8.94 0.88 17.74
CA ARG A 211 7.55 1.33 17.67
C ARG A 211 6.95 1.00 16.32
N VAL A 212 5.74 0.47 16.36
CA VAL A 212 5.01 0.05 15.15
C VAL A 212 3.71 0.84 15.03
N ARG A 213 3.43 1.33 13.82
CA ARG A 213 2.19 2.03 13.47
C ARG A 213 1.70 1.61 12.08
N PRO A 214 0.39 1.74 11.77
CA PRO A 214 -0.08 1.58 10.41
C PRO A 214 0.58 2.60 9.47
N ALA A 215 0.94 2.17 8.27
CA ALA A 215 1.34 3.08 7.22
C ALA A 215 0.15 3.94 6.76
N PRO A 216 0.37 5.20 6.36
CA PRO A 216 -0.65 5.97 5.66
C PRO A 216 -1.17 5.19 4.44
N LEU A 217 -2.43 5.36 4.07
CA LEU A 217 -3.00 4.72 2.88
C LEU A 217 -2.26 5.17 1.62
N PHE A 218 -1.89 4.22 0.77
CA PHE A 218 -1.18 4.45 -0.49
C PHE A 218 -1.59 3.44 -1.56
N ASP A 219 -1.08 3.61 -2.77
CA ASP A 219 -1.24 2.72 -3.93
C ASP A 219 -2.72 2.45 -4.30
N THR A 220 -3.40 3.53 -4.67
CA THR A 220 -4.81 3.56 -5.04
C THR A 220 -5.03 3.78 -6.54
N GLY A 221 -3.99 3.72 -7.35
CA GLY A 221 -4.06 3.98 -8.78
C GLY A 221 -5.04 3.07 -9.53
N ALA A 222 -5.16 1.80 -9.12
CA ALA A 222 -6.07 0.82 -9.73
C ALA A 222 -7.55 1.00 -9.29
N SER A 223 -8.06 2.23 -9.36
CA SER A 223 -9.37 2.65 -8.89
C SER A 223 -10.24 3.20 -10.00
N LEU A 224 -11.49 3.54 -9.67
CA LEU A 224 -12.44 4.28 -10.53
C LEU A 224 -12.58 3.66 -11.93
N TRP A 225 -12.73 2.32 -11.98
CA TRP A 225 -12.86 1.54 -13.24
C TRP A 225 -11.67 1.75 -14.20
N CYS A 226 -10.51 2.15 -13.72
CA CYS A 226 -9.32 2.35 -14.55
C CYS A 226 -9.02 1.07 -15.35
N GLY A 227 -8.85 1.20 -16.68
CA GLY A 227 -8.61 0.07 -17.58
C GLY A 227 -9.82 -0.83 -17.87
N GLU A 228 -10.99 -0.58 -17.26
CA GLU A 228 -12.21 -1.34 -17.54
C GLU A 228 -13.06 -0.70 -18.65
N LEU A 229 -13.70 -1.53 -19.50
CA LEU A 229 -14.56 -1.05 -20.58
C LEU A 229 -15.92 -0.59 -20.07
N ALA A 230 -16.48 -1.30 -19.09
CA ALA A 230 -17.80 -1.01 -18.53
C ALA A 230 -17.68 -0.27 -17.19
N ILE A 231 -18.53 0.72 -16.98
CA ILE A 231 -18.70 1.42 -15.72
C ILE A 231 -20.08 1.04 -15.18
N ASP A 232 -20.11 0.27 -14.13
CA ASP A 232 -21.34 -0.18 -13.49
C ASP A 232 -21.16 -0.31 -11.96
N ASN A 233 -22.27 -0.43 -11.24
CA ASN A 233 -22.28 -0.60 -9.78
C ASN A 233 -22.47 -2.07 -9.35
N ARG A 234 -22.15 -3.04 -10.20
CA ARG A 234 -22.17 -4.45 -9.79
C ARG A 234 -21.14 -4.66 -8.70
N ASP A 235 -21.45 -5.55 -7.76
CA ASP A 235 -20.50 -5.96 -6.75
C ASP A 235 -19.35 -6.72 -7.42
N TYR A 236 -18.15 -6.54 -6.93
CA TYR A 236 -16.95 -7.09 -7.54
C TYR A 236 -16.12 -7.85 -6.50
N LYS A 237 -15.29 -8.75 -6.98
CA LYS A 237 -14.34 -9.46 -6.15
C LYS A 237 -13.27 -8.47 -5.67
N ALA A 238 -13.17 -8.28 -4.38
CA ALA A 238 -12.22 -7.37 -3.75
C ALA A 238 -11.19 -8.13 -2.91
N LYS A 239 -9.99 -7.61 -2.87
CA LYS A 239 -8.90 -8.01 -1.96
C LYS A 239 -8.94 -7.08 -0.74
N PRO A 240 -8.27 -7.39 0.37
CA PRO A 240 -7.57 -8.62 0.71
C PRO A 240 -8.40 -9.59 1.54
N PHE A 241 -9.47 -9.11 2.24
CA PHE A 241 -10.11 -9.86 3.31
C PHE A 241 -11.17 -10.81 2.77
N TYR A 242 -10.75 -12.02 2.47
CA TYR A 242 -11.64 -13.10 2.12
C TYR A 242 -12.36 -13.62 3.37
N ALA A 243 -13.59 -13.23 3.56
CA ALA A 243 -14.36 -13.59 4.75
C ALA A 243 -14.72 -15.09 4.82
N THR A 244 -14.59 -15.87 3.77
CA THR A 244 -14.73 -17.34 3.70
C THR A 244 -14.68 -17.81 2.23
N TYR A 245 -14.73 -19.12 1.99
CA TYR A 245 -14.73 -19.84 0.70
C TYR A 245 -15.74 -19.34 -0.36
N LYS A 246 -16.62 -18.42 -0.02
CA LYS A 246 -17.68 -17.93 -0.91
C LYS A 246 -17.45 -16.46 -1.21
N THR A 247 -16.71 -16.20 -2.27
CA THR A 247 -16.59 -14.94 -3.00
C THR A 247 -16.54 -13.67 -2.13
N PRO A 248 -15.35 -13.18 -1.79
CA PRO A 248 -15.21 -11.91 -1.12
C PRO A 248 -15.59 -10.78 -2.07
N THR A 249 -16.66 -10.08 -1.77
CA THR A 249 -17.08 -8.94 -2.56
C THR A 249 -16.81 -7.65 -1.81
N ALA A 250 -16.68 -6.55 -2.54
CA ALA A 250 -16.41 -5.24 -1.97
C ALA A 250 -17.50 -4.84 -0.94
N ARG A 251 -18.77 -5.12 -1.22
CA ARG A 251 -19.88 -4.86 -0.30
C ARG A 251 -19.79 -5.67 0.99
N ARG A 252 -19.32 -6.92 0.90
CA ARG A 252 -19.12 -7.74 2.11
C ARG A 252 -17.96 -7.26 2.94
N GLN A 253 -16.89 -6.83 2.30
CA GLN A 253 -15.75 -6.25 3.01
C GLN A 253 -16.11 -4.91 3.67
N LEU A 254 -16.88 -4.06 3.02
CA LEU A 254 -17.38 -2.82 3.61
C LEU A 254 -18.14 -3.05 4.93
N ARG A 255 -18.87 -4.17 5.06
CA ARG A 255 -19.56 -4.55 6.30
C ARG A 255 -18.62 -5.01 7.42
N LEU A 256 -17.32 -5.13 7.17
CA LEU A 256 -16.32 -5.43 8.20
C LEU A 256 -15.86 -4.19 8.95
N ILE A 257 -16.25 -2.99 8.53
CA ILE A 257 -15.99 -1.75 9.26
C ILE A 257 -16.64 -1.85 10.64
N SER A 258 -15.83 -1.69 11.68
CA SER A 258 -16.23 -1.92 13.06
C SER A 258 -16.80 -0.66 13.73
N ASP A 259 -16.37 0.52 13.31
CA ASP A 259 -16.79 1.80 13.90
C ASP A 259 -17.07 2.86 12.83
N TRP A 260 -18.35 3.02 12.50
CA TRP A 260 -18.82 4.02 11.55
C TRP A 260 -18.88 5.44 12.14
N THR A 261 -18.89 5.57 13.47
CA THR A 261 -18.99 6.89 14.15
C THR A 261 -17.75 7.75 13.95
N ARG A 262 -16.65 7.15 13.54
CA ARG A 262 -15.38 7.82 13.21
C ARG A 262 -15.48 8.71 11.94
N TYR A 263 -16.48 8.48 11.09
CA TYR A 263 -16.55 9.13 9.80
C TYR A 263 -17.66 10.16 9.73
N ASP A 264 -17.30 11.41 9.43
CA ASP A 264 -18.25 12.42 9.02
C ASP A 264 -18.58 12.22 7.52
N LEU A 265 -19.59 11.39 7.26
CA LEU A 265 -20.00 11.08 5.89
C LEU A 265 -20.70 12.27 5.18
N GLY A 266 -21.07 13.34 5.88
CA GLY A 266 -21.51 14.61 5.29
C GLY A 266 -20.41 15.24 4.42
N LYS A 267 -19.15 15.00 4.75
CA LYS A 267 -18.01 15.47 3.97
C LYS A 267 -17.90 14.83 2.57
N LEU A 268 -18.71 13.82 2.27
CA LEU A 268 -18.81 13.24 0.92
C LEU A 268 -19.73 14.03 -0.02
N ASP A 269 -20.43 15.06 0.47
CA ASP A 269 -21.26 15.89 -0.39
C ASP A 269 -20.43 16.61 -1.45
N GLY A 270 -20.82 16.50 -2.71
CA GLY A 270 -20.11 17.06 -3.86
C GLY A 270 -18.76 16.42 -4.17
N TRP A 271 -18.45 15.26 -3.58
CA TRP A 271 -17.20 14.58 -3.91
C TRP A 271 -17.20 13.99 -5.31
N GLU A 272 -18.32 13.48 -5.80
CA GLU A 272 -18.48 12.97 -7.16
C GLU A 272 -18.22 14.03 -8.23
N GLU A 273 -18.65 15.28 -8.00
CA GLU A 273 -18.37 16.41 -8.89
C GLU A 273 -16.88 16.78 -8.86
N GLN A 274 -16.26 16.77 -7.69
CA GLN A 274 -14.82 16.98 -7.57
C GLN A 274 -14.03 15.90 -8.30
N VAL A 275 -14.44 14.64 -8.20
CA VAL A 275 -13.82 13.53 -8.96
C VAL A 275 -13.95 13.78 -10.46
N GLY A 276 -15.14 14.19 -10.93
CA GLY A 276 -15.36 14.55 -12.33
C GLY A 276 -14.38 15.63 -12.79
N HIS A 277 -14.25 16.69 -12.01
CA HIS A 277 -13.30 17.76 -12.31
C HIS A 277 -11.84 17.27 -12.34
N ARG A 278 -11.41 16.46 -11.36
CA ARG A 278 -10.05 15.89 -11.36
C ARG A 278 -9.76 15.03 -12.59
N LEU A 279 -10.70 14.17 -12.99
CA LEU A 279 -10.55 13.32 -14.18
C LEU A 279 -10.51 14.10 -15.48
N SER A 280 -11.15 15.27 -15.56
CA SER A 280 -11.14 16.11 -16.77
C SER A 280 -9.82 16.85 -16.99
N VAL A 281 -9.02 17.09 -15.94
CA VAL A 281 -7.81 17.92 -16.00
C VAL A 281 -6.80 17.41 -17.04
N THR A 282 -6.64 16.11 -17.18
CA THR A 282 -5.67 15.53 -18.13
C THR A 282 -6.17 15.46 -19.56
N GLY A 283 -7.47 15.62 -19.79
CA GLY A 283 -8.09 15.43 -21.12
C GLY A 283 -8.05 13.99 -21.65
N LEU A 284 -7.55 13.02 -20.87
CA LEU A 284 -7.42 11.62 -21.29
C LEU A 284 -8.67 10.79 -21.05
N VAL A 285 -9.52 11.20 -20.12
CA VAL A 285 -10.77 10.51 -19.78
C VAL A 285 -11.92 11.19 -20.51
N PRO A 286 -12.66 10.50 -21.40
CA PRO A 286 -13.79 11.07 -22.13
C PRO A 286 -14.90 11.55 -21.20
N GLU A 287 -15.57 12.65 -21.53
CA GLU A 287 -16.62 13.26 -20.70
C GLU A 287 -17.78 12.29 -20.39
N THR A 288 -18.15 11.45 -21.34
CA THR A 288 -19.18 10.41 -21.13
C THR A 288 -18.75 9.40 -20.07
N ARG A 289 -17.45 9.10 -19.99
CA ARG A 289 -16.91 8.20 -18.99
C ARG A 289 -16.84 8.89 -17.62
N ILE A 290 -16.46 10.16 -17.56
CA ILE A 290 -16.46 10.96 -16.35
C ILE A 290 -17.85 11.01 -15.73
N THR A 291 -18.87 11.32 -16.55
CA THR A 291 -20.27 11.36 -16.11
C THR A 291 -20.74 10.00 -15.57
N ALA A 292 -20.38 8.90 -16.24
CA ALA A 292 -20.71 7.56 -15.77
C ALA A 292 -20.04 7.25 -14.42
N ILE A 293 -18.76 7.59 -14.24
CA ILE A 293 -18.03 7.43 -12.98
C ILE A 293 -18.73 8.22 -11.87
N ALA A 294 -19.02 9.50 -12.07
CA ALA A 294 -19.68 10.35 -11.08
C ALA A 294 -21.05 9.77 -10.66
N THR A 295 -21.84 9.29 -11.62
CA THR A 295 -23.12 8.63 -11.34
C THR A 295 -22.95 7.39 -10.45
N MET A 296 -21.95 6.56 -10.73
CA MET A 296 -21.67 5.37 -9.92
C MET A 296 -21.16 5.73 -8.52
N LEU A 297 -20.34 6.78 -8.41
CA LEU A 297 -19.88 7.27 -7.12
C LEU A 297 -21.02 7.78 -6.24
N SER A 298 -21.97 8.54 -6.80
CA SER A 298 -23.19 8.96 -6.08
C SER A 298 -23.97 7.76 -5.53
N ALA A 299 -24.04 6.66 -6.30
CA ALA A 299 -24.68 5.42 -5.83
C ALA A 299 -23.91 4.77 -4.68
N ARG A 300 -22.57 4.73 -4.75
CA ARG A 300 -21.71 4.16 -3.70
C ARG A 300 -21.75 4.98 -2.41
N ILE A 301 -21.77 6.31 -2.52
CA ILE A 301 -21.92 7.22 -1.37
C ILE A 301 -23.24 6.93 -0.64
N ARG A 302 -24.36 6.81 -1.38
CA ARG A 302 -25.66 6.46 -0.77
C ARG A 302 -25.63 5.10 -0.07
N GLU A 303 -24.95 4.11 -0.66
CA GLU A 303 -24.84 2.78 -0.06
C GLU A 303 -23.99 2.82 1.24
N VAL A 304 -22.89 3.58 1.26
CA VAL A 304 -22.06 3.79 2.46
C VAL A 304 -22.89 4.43 3.59
N ARG A 305 -23.64 5.49 3.28
CA ARG A 305 -24.49 6.17 4.27
C ARG A 305 -25.56 5.24 4.84
N SER A 306 -26.23 4.50 3.98
CA SER A 306 -27.27 3.54 4.40
C SER A 306 -26.69 2.43 5.31
N LEU A 307 -25.49 1.95 5.04
CA LEU A 307 -24.83 0.97 5.89
C LEU A 307 -24.42 1.56 7.25
N ALA A 308 -23.91 2.78 7.26
CA ALA A 308 -23.53 3.47 8.50
C ALA A 308 -24.76 3.74 9.40
N GLU A 309 -25.88 4.18 8.82
CA GLU A 309 -27.14 4.37 9.53
C GLU A 309 -27.66 3.05 10.14
N SER A 310 -27.67 1.96 9.35
CA SER A 310 -28.10 0.64 9.82
C SER A 310 -27.22 0.10 10.95
N ALA A 311 -25.91 0.34 10.90
CA ALA A 311 -24.98 -0.06 11.95
C ALA A 311 -25.18 0.73 13.25
N GLY A 312 -25.57 2.01 13.16
CA GLY A 312 -25.92 2.86 14.30
C GLY A 312 -27.18 2.36 15.03
N ASP A 313 -28.19 1.92 14.31
CA ASP A 313 -29.41 1.38 14.89
C ASP A 313 -29.19 0.05 15.61
N ASP A 314 -28.36 -0.84 15.05
CA ASP A 314 -27.99 -2.13 15.67
C ASP A 314 -27.16 -1.94 16.96
N SER A 315 -26.34 -0.90 17.04
CA SER A 315 -25.54 -0.60 18.24
C SER A 315 -26.40 -0.11 19.41
N ASN A 316 -27.45 0.64 19.14
CA ASN A 316 -28.43 1.08 20.16
C ASN A 316 -29.25 -0.09 20.75
N HIS A 317 -29.40 -1.19 19.99
CA HIS A 317 -30.09 -2.38 20.47
C HIS A 317 -29.19 -3.31 21.30
N LYS A 318 -27.85 -3.26 21.09
CA LYS A 318 -26.87 -4.13 21.79
C LYS A 318 -26.35 -3.57 23.12
N THR A 319 -26.58 -2.31 23.45
CA THR A 319 -26.12 -1.70 24.72
C THR A 319 -26.88 -2.20 25.95
N VAL A 320 -27.82 -3.10 25.78
CA VAL A 320 -28.61 -3.67 26.90
C VAL A 320 -28.07 -5.01 27.44
N VAL A 321 -27.12 -5.67 26.77
CA VAL A 321 -26.58 -6.95 27.28
C VAL A 321 -25.08 -7.04 26.98
N MET A 322 -24.22 -6.81 27.96
CA MET A 322 -23.07 -7.62 28.40
C MET A 322 -22.06 -6.81 29.20
N GLY A 323 -22.20 -6.91 30.51
CA GLY A 323 -21.04 -6.87 31.38
C GLY A 323 -20.57 -8.31 31.57
N ALA A 324 -19.34 -8.62 31.23
CA ALA A 324 -18.57 -9.74 31.79
C ALA A 324 -17.11 -9.71 31.32
N GLU A 325 -16.24 -9.68 32.28
CA GLU A 325 -14.81 -9.93 32.35
C GLU A 325 -14.18 -10.85 31.30
N THR A 326 -13.02 -10.49 30.78
CA THR A 326 -11.97 -11.47 30.49
C THR A 326 -10.58 -10.84 30.63
N GLY A 327 -9.90 -11.24 31.71
CA GLY A 327 -8.44 -11.07 31.81
C GLY A 327 -7.76 -12.05 30.87
N ILE A 328 -6.91 -11.56 30.00
CA ILE A 328 -5.97 -12.36 29.21
C ILE A 328 -4.57 -12.01 29.65
N GLY A 329 -3.87 -13.02 30.19
CA GLY A 329 -2.50 -12.92 30.61
C GLY A 329 -1.56 -12.63 29.42
N THR A 330 -0.74 -11.62 29.60
CA THR A 330 0.33 -11.23 28.66
C THR A 330 1.50 -12.20 28.80
N GLY A 331 1.56 -13.21 27.94
CA GLY A 331 2.74 -14.00 27.68
C GLY A 331 3.41 -13.51 26.40
N MET A 332 4.18 -12.44 26.47
CA MET A 332 5.07 -12.03 25.39
C MET A 332 6.26 -12.97 25.33
N LEU A 333 6.42 -13.69 24.20
CA LEU A 333 7.71 -14.21 23.80
C LEU A 333 8.48 -13.03 23.14
N PRO A 334 9.73 -12.77 23.51
CA PRO A 334 10.50 -11.72 22.88
C PRO A 334 10.78 -12.09 21.41
N TRP A 335 10.59 -11.14 20.52
CA TRP A 335 11.00 -11.22 19.13
C TRP A 335 12.54 -11.18 19.08
N PRO A 336 13.21 -12.00 18.24
CA PRO A 336 14.65 -11.96 18.12
C PRO A 336 15.14 -10.59 17.67
N SER A 337 16.26 -10.15 18.21
CA SER A 337 16.92 -8.89 17.81
C SER A 337 17.35 -8.95 16.33
N PRO A 338 17.55 -7.82 15.65
CA PRO A 338 18.01 -7.78 14.26
C PRO A 338 19.26 -8.62 13.98
N MET A 339 20.15 -8.80 14.95
CA MET A 339 21.32 -9.68 14.84
C MET A 339 20.95 -11.17 14.80
N GLU A 340 19.94 -11.61 15.54
CA GLU A 340 19.49 -13.02 15.54
C GLU A 340 18.75 -13.41 14.26
N GLN A 341 18.15 -12.44 13.54
CA GLN A 341 17.49 -12.68 12.25
C GLN A 341 18.49 -13.00 11.14
N VAL A 342 19.72 -12.50 11.21
CA VAL A 342 20.78 -12.77 10.21
C VAL A 342 21.28 -14.21 10.32
N GLU A 343 21.29 -14.81 11.50
CA GLU A 343 21.72 -16.21 11.69
C GLU A 343 20.65 -17.23 11.26
N MET A 344 19.38 -16.89 11.30
CA MET A 344 18.31 -17.80 10.82
C MET A 344 18.18 -17.84 9.29
N GLY A 345 18.72 -16.88 8.56
CA GLY A 345 18.73 -16.83 7.08
C GLY A 345 19.62 -17.89 6.40
N ASN A 346 20.42 -18.63 7.13
CA ASN A 346 21.34 -19.65 6.61
C ASN A 346 20.74 -21.08 6.50
N LEU A 347 19.45 -21.29 6.68
CA LEU A 347 18.81 -22.58 6.57
C LEU A 347 18.17 -22.79 5.19
N HIS A 348 18.92 -23.47 4.33
CA HIS A 348 18.54 -24.35 3.21
C HIS A 348 17.41 -23.92 2.27
N TRP A 349 17.78 -23.25 1.19
CA TRP A 349 17.06 -23.38 -0.09
C TRP A 349 17.54 -24.65 -0.82
N GLN A 350 16.82 -25.75 -0.67
CA GLN A 350 16.89 -26.86 -1.63
C GLN A 350 15.93 -26.54 -2.78
N SER A 351 16.48 -26.26 -3.95
CA SER A 351 15.74 -26.18 -5.19
C SER A 351 15.25 -27.57 -5.59
N THR A 352 13.97 -27.82 -5.51
CA THR A 352 13.36 -28.94 -6.24
C THR A 352 13.03 -28.48 -7.66
N THR A 353 13.96 -28.72 -8.58
CA THR A 353 13.69 -28.71 -10.01
C THR A 353 12.92 -29.97 -10.36
N SER A 354 11.62 -29.86 -10.65
CA SER A 354 10.90 -30.84 -11.47
C SER A 354 10.65 -30.20 -12.83
N GLY A 355 11.29 -30.77 -13.85
CA GLY A 355 11.20 -30.34 -15.24
C GLY A 355 9.83 -30.63 -15.86
N PRO A 356 9.58 -30.08 -17.07
CA PRO A 356 8.27 -30.14 -17.71
C PRO A 356 8.06 -31.51 -18.37
N THR A 357 6.95 -32.16 -18.09
CA THR A 357 6.39 -33.21 -18.96
C THR A 357 5.37 -32.57 -19.89
N SER A 358 5.65 -32.70 -21.16
CA SER A 358 4.81 -32.46 -22.32
C SER A 358 3.48 -33.24 -22.25
N PHE A 359 2.35 -32.53 -22.44
CA PHE A 359 1.30 -32.86 -23.42
C PHE A 359 0.40 -31.64 -23.56
#